data_76afbc8307ec25965e24414f115c734e
#
_entry.id   76afbc8307ec25965e24414f115c734e
#
_cell.length_a   1.000
_cell.length_b   1.000
_cell.length_c   1.000
_cell.angle_alpha   90.00
_cell.angle_beta   90.00
_cell.angle_gamma   90.00
#
_symmetry.space_group_name_H-M   'P 1'
#
loop_
_entity.id
_entity.type
_entity.pdbx_description
1 polymer ?
#
loop_
_entity_poly.entity_id
_entity_poly.type
_entity_poly.pdbx_seq_one_letter_code
_entity_poly.pdbx_strand_id
1 'polypeptide(L)'
;MALDLFKRIETRKGLFAVEKITLIYNLLTSILILFLFQRMDHPWHMLLDMAMIAAMTFLLMYLYRLAPCKFSAFVRIVIQMSLLSYWYPDTFEFNRFFPNLDHVFATAEEFIFNGQPAIWFCHTFPYLIVSEAFNMGYFFYYPMMLIVALFYFIYKFEWFEKMSFVLVTSFFIYYLIYIFVPVAGPQFYFPAIGIDNVSKGIFPAIGDYFNHNQELLPGPGYQHGFFYSLVEGSQQVGERPTAAFPSSHVGISTILMIMAWRGSKKLFACLIPFYMLLCGATVYIQAHYVIDAIVGFFSAFLLYVVVTWMFKKWFAQPMFK
;
A
#
# COMPACT_ATOMS: atom_id res chain seq x y z
N MET A 1 -8.70 31.67 1.72
CA MET A 1 -8.46 30.24 1.45
C MET A 1 -9.75 29.42 1.35
N ALA A 2 -10.67 29.44 2.35
CA ALA A 2 -11.93 28.67 2.27
C ALA A 2 -12.83 29.11 1.12
N LEU A 3 -12.91 30.41 0.81
CA LEU A 3 -13.71 30.98 -0.29
C LEU A 3 -13.25 30.52 -1.69
N ASP A 4 -11.96 30.16 -1.86
CA ASP A 4 -11.41 29.72 -3.14
C ASP A 4 -11.67 28.25 -3.47
N LEU A 5 -11.99 27.41 -2.48
CA LEU A 5 -12.25 25.99 -2.67
C LEU A 5 -13.54 25.72 -3.45
N PHE A 6 -14.56 26.54 -3.22
CA PHE A 6 -15.88 26.45 -3.85
C PHE A 6 -16.07 27.41 -5.02
N LYS A 7 -15.05 28.25 -5.30
CA LYS A 7 -15.11 29.13 -6.47
C LYS A 7 -15.17 28.29 -7.74
N ARG A 8 -16.12 28.64 -8.60
CA ARG A 8 -16.28 27.97 -9.90
C ARG A 8 -14.99 28.15 -10.73
N ILE A 9 -14.50 27.07 -11.27
CA ILE A 9 -13.32 27.00 -12.13
C ILE A 9 -13.71 26.52 -13.53
N GLU A 10 -12.82 26.70 -14.49
CA GLU A 10 -13.04 26.17 -15.83
C GLU A 10 -13.11 24.63 -15.77
N THR A 11 -14.19 24.08 -16.36
CA THR A 11 -14.46 22.65 -16.27
C THR A 11 -13.50 21.85 -17.14
N ARG A 12 -12.65 21.04 -16.52
CA ARG A 12 -11.88 20.05 -17.25
C ARG A 12 -12.80 18.98 -17.84
N LYS A 13 -12.73 18.78 -19.15
CA LYS A 13 -13.50 17.73 -19.84
C LYS A 13 -12.85 16.37 -19.65
N GLY A 14 -13.64 15.35 -19.28
CA GLY A 14 -13.22 13.96 -19.19
C GLY A 14 -12.69 13.54 -17.82
N LEU A 15 -12.01 12.40 -17.83
CA LEU A 15 -11.45 11.76 -16.64
C LEU A 15 -10.12 12.37 -16.25
N PHE A 16 -9.86 12.45 -14.93
CA PHE A 16 -8.53 12.72 -14.41
C PHE A 16 -7.58 11.54 -14.65
N ALA A 17 -6.27 11.79 -14.60
CA ALA A 17 -5.28 10.74 -14.81
C ALA A 17 -5.43 9.59 -13.79
N VAL A 18 -5.70 9.93 -12.53
CA VAL A 18 -5.92 8.94 -11.47
C VAL A 18 -7.16 8.08 -11.74
N GLU A 19 -8.25 8.65 -12.27
CA GLU A 19 -9.46 7.90 -12.62
C GLU A 19 -9.23 6.95 -13.80
N LYS A 20 -8.45 7.40 -14.79
CA LYS A 20 -8.08 6.55 -15.94
C LYS A 20 -7.28 5.32 -15.50
N ILE A 21 -6.26 5.50 -14.64
CA ILE A 21 -5.46 4.37 -14.17
C ILE A 21 -6.26 3.44 -13.26
N THR A 22 -7.18 3.98 -12.45
CA THR A 22 -8.12 3.19 -11.66
C THR A 22 -9.02 2.33 -12.55
N LEU A 23 -9.59 2.91 -13.61
CA LEU A 23 -10.42 2.14 -14.56
C LEU A 23 -9.60 1.12 -15.36
N ILE A 24 -8.34 1.40 -15.68
CA ILE A 24 -7.44 0.43 -16.32
C ILE A 24 -7.18 -0.74 -15.37
N TYR A 25 -6.88 -0.49 -14.09
CA TYR A 25 -6.67 -1.53 -13.09
C TYR A 25 -7.96 -2.33 -12.83
N ASN A 26 -9.10 -1.64 -12.73
CA ASN A 26 -10.44 -2.24 -12.60
C ASN A 26 -10.73 -3.20 -13.78
N LEU A 27 -10.47 -2.78 -15.00
CA LEU A 27 -10.64 -3.63 -16.18
C LEU A 27 -9.71 -4.85 -16.16
N LEU A 28 -8.45 -4.65 -15.77
CA LEU A 28 -7.47 -5.73 -15.68
C LEU A 28 -7.87 -6.77 -14.62
N THR A 29 -8.27 -6.33 -13.43
CA THR A 29 -8.78 -7.22 -12.38
C THR A 29 -10.08 -7.92 -12.79
N SER A 30 -10.99 -7.22 -13.49
CA SER A 30 -12.20 -7.84 -14.06
C SER A 30 -11.88 -8.97 -15.04
N ILE A 31 -10.86 -8.78 -15.90
CA ILE A 31 -10.40 -9.83 -16.82
C ILE A 31 -9.81 -11.01 -16.04
N LEU A 32 -9.04 -10.77 -14.98
CA LEU A 32 -8.52 -11.84 -14.11
C LEU A 32 -9.65 -12.62 -13.43
N ILE A 33 -10.68 -11.92 -12.91
CA ILE A 33 -11.87 -12.56 -12.33
C ILE A 33 -12.56 -13.46 -13.37
N LEU A 34 -12.76 -12.98 -14.59
CA LEU A 34 -13.39 -13.79 -15.65
C LEU A 34 -12.54 -15.00 -16.02
N PHE A 35 -11.22 -14.87 -16.03
CA PHE A 35 -10.30 -15.98 -16.29
C PHE A 35 -10.32 -17.05 -15.18
N LEU A 36 -10.41 -16.61 -13.92
CA LEU A 36 -10.41 -17.48 -12.73
C LEU A 36 -11.82 -17.82 -12.23
N PHE A 37 -12.86 -17.43 -12.95
CA PHE A 37 -14.25 -17.40 -12.52
C PHE A 37 -14.73 -18.67 -11.80
N GLN A 38 -14.39 -19.84 -12.35
CA GLN A 38 -14.82 -21.14 -11.80
C GLN A 38 -14.01 -21.59 -10.56
N ARG A 39 -12.94 -20.89 -10.24
CA ARG A 39 -12.05 -21.20 -9.11
C ARG A 39 -12.21 -20.24 -7.94
N MET A 40 -12.92 -19.12 -8.12
CA MET A 40 -13.14 -18.10 -7.11
C MET A 40 -14.41 -18.39 -6.32
N ASP A 41 -14.43 -18.02 -5.04
CA ASP A 41 -15.56 -18.24 -4.15
C ASP A 41 -16.75 -17.32 -4.49
N HIS A 42 -16.49 -16.05 -4.79
CA HIS A 42 -17.54 -15.02 -5.00
C HIS A 42 -17.32 -14.14 -6.25
N PRO A 43 -17.11 -14.72 -7.46
CA PRO A 43 -16.70 -13.95 -8.64
C PRO A 43 -17.77 -12.95 -9.11
N TRP A 44 -19.06 -13.25 -8.94
CA TRP A 44 -20.16 -12.34 -9.29
C TRP A 44 -20.18 -11.09 -8.41
N HIS A 45 -19.92 -11.22 -7.10
CA HIS A 45 -19.83 -10.07 -6.19
C HIS A 45 -18.66 -9.17 -6.57
N MET A 46 -17.50 -9.74 -6.84
CA MET A 46 -16.33 -8.98 -7.28
C MET A 46 -16.58 -8.24 -8.60
N LEU A 47 -17.21 -8.89 -9.60
CA LEU A 47 -17.57 -8.24 -10.86
C LEU A 47 -18.60 -7.11 -10.68
N LEU A 48 -19.55 -7.29 -9.77
CA LEU A 48 -20.53 -6.24 -9.43
C LEU A 48 -19.82 -5.04 -8.80
N ASP A 49 -18.90 -5.27 -7.88
CA ASP A 49 -18.11 -4.21 -7.26
C ASP A 49 -17.28 -3.46 -8.29
N MET A 50 -16.63 -4.16 -9.24
CA MET A 50 -15.91 -3.52 -10.35
C MET A 50 -16.84 -2.67 -11.22
N ALA A 51 -18.06 -3.12 -11.48
CA ALA A 51 -19.05 -2.35 -12.21
C ALA A 51 -19.53 -1.12 -11.41
N MET A 52 -19.72 -1.26 -10.09
CA MET A 52 -20.09 -0.14 -9.21
C MET A 52 -18.98 0.91 -9.13
N ILE A 53 -17.71 0.50 -9.01
CA ILE A 53 -16.55 1.41 -9.02
C ILE A 53 -16.49 2.19 -10.33
N ALA A 54 -16.69 1.53 -11.47
CA ALA A 54 -16.72 2.19 -12.76
C ALA A 54 -17.89 3.19 -12.84
N ALA A 55 -19.09 2.78 -12.45
CA ALA A 55 -20.27 3.63 -12.45
C ALA A 55 -20.10 4.86 -11.54
N MET A 56 -19.58 4.66 -10.31
CA MET A 56 -19.25 5.74 -9.37
C MET A 56 -18.24 6.73 -9.97
N THR A 57 -17.20 6.24 -10.64
CA THR A 57 -16.18 7.10 -11.28
C THR A 57 -16.81 8.01 -12.34
N PHE A 58 -17.68 7.47 -13.19
CA PHE A 58 -18.41 8.27 -14.20
C PHE A 58 -19.44 9.21 -13.56
N LEU A 59 -20.14 8.79 -12.50
CA LEU A 59 -21.05 9.64 -11.75
C LEU A 59 -20.32 10.85 -11.14
N LEU A 60 -19.17 10.63 -10.51
CA LEU A 60 -18.36 11.71 -9.95
C LEU A 60 -17.86 12.67 -11.03
N MET A 61 -17.48 12.16 -12.20
CA MET A 61 -17.14 12.99 -13.35
C MET A 61 -18.34 13.86 -13.80
N TYR A 62 -19.54 13.30 -13.82
CA TYR A 62 -20.76 14.03 -14.17
C TYR A 62 -21.09 15.10 -13.13
N LEU A 63 -21.08 14.76 -11.84
CA LEU A 63 -21.34 15.72 -10.75
C LEU A 63 -20.34 16.88 -10.74
N TYR A 64 -19.06 16.60 -11.01
CA TYR A 64 -18.04 17.64 -11.16
C TYR A 64 -18.39 18.63 -12.29
N ARG A 65 -18.95 18.19 -13.40
CA ARG A 65 -19.37 19.09 -14.49
C ARG A 65 -20.48 20.05 -14.09
N LEU A 66 -21.34 19.66 -13.15
CA LEU A 66 -22.41 20.51 -12.62
C LEU A 66 -21.86 21.58 -11.66
N ALA A 67 -20.87 21.23 -10.85
CA ALA A 67 -20.28 22.12 -9.85
C ALA A 67 -18.73 22.09 -9.91
N PRO A 68 -18.10 22.61 -10.97
CA PRO A 68 -16.67 22.57 -11.16
C PRO A 68 -15.96 23.53 -10.21
N CYS A 69 -15.30 22.98 -9.18
CA CYS A 69 -14.48 23.72 -8.21
C CYS A 69 -13.31 22.87 -7.71
N LYS A 70 -12.37 23.47 -6.97
CA LYS A 70 -11.23 22.74 -6.41
C LYS A 70 -11.69 21.63 -5.46
N PHE A 71 -12.74 21.86 -4.69
CA PHE A 71 -13.27 20.88 -3.76
C PHE A 71 -13.85 19.65 -4.48
N SER A 72 -14.66 19.85 -5.53
CA SER A 72 -15.22 18.72 -6.30
C SER A 72 -14.12 17.93 -7.06
N ALA A 73 -13.07 18.59 -7.53
CA ALA A 73 -11.89 17.93 -8.09
C ALA A 73 -11.14 17.10 -7.01
N PHE A 74 -11.00 17.65 -5.81
CA PHE A 74 -10.42 16.95 -4.66
C PHE A 74 -11.20 15.67 -4.32
N VAL A 75 -12.52 15.79 -4.19
CA VAL A 75 -13.38 14.64 -3.87
C VAL A 75 -13.23 13.52 -4.90
N ARG A 76 -13.23 13.86 -6.20
CA ARG A 76 -13.02 12.88 -7.28
C ARG A 76 -11.69 12.12 -7.11
N ILE A 77 -10.61 12.83 -6.83
CA ILE A 77 -9.28 12.24 -6.70
C ILE A 77 -9.17 11.41 -5.42
N VAL A 78 -9.65 11.94 -4.29
CA VAL A 78 -9.55 11.25 -2.99
C VAL A 78 -10.37 9.97 -2.97
N ILE A 79 -11.54 9.95 -3.59
CA ILE A 79 -12.33 8.71 -3.71
C ILE A 79 -11.54 7.63 -4.47
N GLN A 80 -10.82 7.98 -5.55
CA GLN A 80 -9.98 7.00 -6.24
C GLN A 80 -8.82 6.51 -5.37
N MET A 81 -8.23 7.39 -4.55
CA MET A 81 -7.19 6.98 -3.59
C MET A 81 -7.75 6.07 -2.50
N SER A 82 -8.97 6.32 -2.01
CA SER A 82 -9.62 5.49 -0.99
C SER A 82 -9.93 4.08 -1.47
N LEU A 83 -10.15 3.88 -2.79
CA LEU A 83 -10.37 2.56 -3.36
C LEU A 83 -9.16 1.62 -3.26
N LEU A 84 -7.97 2.14 -2.95
CA LEU A 84 -6.79 1.30 -2.70
C LEU A 84 -7.02 0.33 -1.53
N SER A 85 -7.77 0.75 -0.50
CA SER A 85 -8.12 -0.12 0.63
C SER A 85 -9.09 -1.25 0.25
N TYR A 86 -9.86 -1.09 -0.81
CA TYR A 86 -10.73 -2.12 -1.37
C TYR A 86 -9.90 -3.21 -2.07
N TRP A 87 -8.98 -2.83 -2.97
CA TRP A 87 -8.21 -3.80 -3.75
C TRP A 87 -7.07 -4.48 -2.98
N TYR A 88 -6.65 -3.94 -1.84
CA TYR A 88 -5.58 -4.55 -1.06
C TYR A 88 -5.91 -5.98 -0.59
N PRO A 89 -7.01 -6.22 0.13
CA PRO A 89 -7.41 -7.58 0.51
C PRO A 89 -7.77 -8.45 -0.69
N ASP A 90 -8.27 -7.87 -1.78
CA ASP A 90 -8.60 -8.62 -3.00
C ASP A 90 -7.37 -9.25 -3.67
N THR A 91 -6.15 -8.75 -3.40
CA THR A 91 -4.93 -9.39 -3.93
C THR A 91 -4.82 -10.83 -3.48
N PHE A 92 -5.30 -11.17 -2.28
CA PHE A 92 -5.31 -12.53 -1.76
C PHE A 92 -6.23 -13.46 -2.58
N GLU A 93 -7.38 -12.97 -3.04
CA GLU A 93 -8.31 -13.76 -3.84
C GLU A 93 -7.71 -14.22 -5.17
N PHE A 94 -6.70 -13.51 -5.67
CA PHE A 94 -5.98 -13.88 -6.88
C PHE A 94 -4.71 -14.67 -6.59
N ASN A 95 -3.93 -14.30 -5.56
CA ASN A 95 -2.64 -14.92 -5.32
C ASN A 95 -2.75 -16.31 -4.69
N ARG A 96 -3.88 -16.65 -4.05
CA ARG A 96 -4.15 -17.97 -3.48
C ARG A 96 -4.08 -19.12 -4.51
N PHE A 97 -4.08 -18.82 -5.80
CA PHE A 97 -3.91 -19.81 -6.88
C PHE A 97 -2.45 -20.11 -7.21
N PHE A 98 -1.51 -19.36 -6.62
CA PHE A 98 -0.08 -19.57 -6.77
C PHE A 98 0.51 -20.16 -5.49
N PRO A 99 1.58 -20.98 -5.58
CA PRO A 99 2.23 -21.51 -4.39
C PRO A 99 2.87 -20.41 -3.57
N ASN A 100 2.74 -20.47 -2.25
CA ASN A 100 3.39 -19.56 -1.33
C ASN A 100 4.93 -19.60 -1.47
N LEU A 101 5.56 -18.43 -1.47
CA LEU A 101 7.00 -18.26 -1.70
C LEU A 101 7.80 -17.87 -0.44
N ASP A 102 7.18 -17.77 0.74
CA ASP A 102 7.87 -17.36 1.98
C ASP A 102 9.12 -18.19 2.27
N HIS A 103 9.11 -19.48 1.98
CA HIS A 103 10.27 -20.37 2.16
C HIS A 103 11.50 -19.89 1.38
N VAL A 104 11.33 -19.29 0.22
CA VAL A 104 12.44 -18.74 -0.59
C VAL A 104 13.01 -17.50 0.09
N PHE A 105 12.13 -16.61 0.57
CA PHE A 105 12.55 -15.36 1.23
C PHE A 105 13.19 -15.62 2.59
N ALA A 106 12.62 -16.48 3.42
CA ALA A 106 13.19 -16.87 4.70
C ALA A 106 14.56 -17.57 4.54
N THR A 107 14.71 -18.45 3.53
CA THR A 107 16.01 -19.07 3.21
C THR A 107 17.03 -18.05 2.75
N ALA A 108 16.62 -17.08 1.92
CA ALA A 108 17.50 -16.01 1.47
C ALA A 108 17.95 -15.11 2.62
N GLU A 109 17.06 -14.77 3.56
CA GLU A 109 17.42 -14.02 4.78
C GLU A 109 18.40 -14.79 5.66
N GLU A 110 18.14 -16.08 5.89
CA GLU A 110 19.05 -16.95 6.64
C GLU A 110 20.45 -16.95 6.02
N PHE A 111 20.55 -17.06 4.71
CA PHE A 111 21.83 -17.04 4.00
C PHE A 111 22.54 -15.69 4.10
N ILE A 112 21.82 -14.57 3.96
CA ILE A 112 22.41 -13.22 3.94
C ILE A 112 22.80 -12.75 5.33
N PHE A 113 21.94 -12.99 6.33
CA PHE A 113 22.08 -12.43 7.67
C PHE A 113 22.52 -13.46 8.72
N ASN A 114 22.67 -14.73 8.32
CA ASN A 114 22.95 -15.86 9.22
C ASN A 114 21.90 -15.97 10.34
N GLY A 115 20.61 -15.85 9.98
CA GLY A 115 19.45 -15.93 10.87
C GLY A 115 18.28 -15.06 10.37
N GLN A 116 17.29 -14.86 11.22
CA GLN A 116 16.07 -14.12 10.88
C GLN A 116 16.03 -12.76 11.59
N PRO A 117 16.37 -11.64 10.90
CA PRO A 117 16.43 -10.32 11.50
C PRO A 117 15.11 -9.87 12.16
N ALA A 118 13.98 -10.25 11.59
CA ALA A 118 12.66 -9.92 12.14
C ALA A 118 12.47 -10.48 13.57
N ILE A 119 13.02 -11.66 13.86
CA ILE A 119 12.99 -12.25 15.21
C ILE A 119 13.99 -11.55 16.11
N TRP A 120 15.23 -11.38 15.66
CA TRP A 120 16.27 -10.75 16.49
C TRP A 120 15.90 -9.34 16.91
N PHE A 121 15.34 -8.57 15.98
CA PHE A 121 15.05 -7.16 16.22
C PHE A 121 14.06 -6.98 17.34
N CYS A 122 12.92 -7.67 17.31
CA CYS A 122 11.91 -7.55 18.36
C CYS A 122 12.37 -8.14 19.70
N HIS A 123 13.15 -9.23 19.67
CA HIS A 123 13.70 -9.83 20.89
C HIS A 123 14.82 -9.01 21.55
N THR A 124 15.63 -8.31 20.75
CA THR A 124 16.70 -7.45 21.26
C THR A 124 16.15 -6.17 21.90
N PHE A 125 15.02 -5.66 21.39
CA PHE A 125 14.44 -4.40 21.83
C PHE A 125 12.98 -4.54 22.30
N PRO A 126 12.66 -5.38 23.29
CA PRO A 126 11.28 -5.63 23.73
C PRO A 126 10.72 -4.52 24.64
N TYR A 127 11.44 -3.40 24.79
CA TYR A 127 11.12 -2.34 25.74
C TYR A 127 9.92 -1.51 25.27
N LEU A 128 9.08 -1.09 26.22
CA LEU A 128 7.88 -0.26 25.98
C LEU A 128 8.14 0.90 25.01
N ILE A 129 9.14 1.73 25.27
CA ILE A 129 9.40 2.94 24.46
C ILE A 129 9.79 2.57 23.03
N VAL A 130 10.61 1.53 22.83
CA VAL A 130 11.04 1.09 21.51
C VAL A 130 9.88 0.47 20.74
N SER A 131 9.13 -0.42 21.39
CA SER A 131 7.95 -1.08 20.80
C SER A 131 6.90 -0.05 20.38
N GLU A 132 6.54 0.89 21.23
CA GLU A 132 5.58 1.94 20.91
C GLU A 132 6.09 2.91 19.84
N ALA A 133 7.40 3.21 19.81
CA ALA A 133 7.97 4.04 18.76
C ALA A 133 7.87 3.37 17.38
N PHE A 134 8.16 2.07 17.28
CA PHE A 134 8.01 1.34 16.01
C PHE A 134 6.54 1.17 15.63
N ASN A 135 5.66 0.82 16.56
CA ASN A 135 4.22 0.76 16.28
C ASN A 135 3.67 2.13 15.84
N MET A 136 4.10 3.24 16.47
CA MET A 136 3.80 4.59 16.01
C MET A 136 4.28 4.83 14.58
N GLY A 137 5.53 4.42 14.27
CA GLY A 137 6.10 4.54 12.93
C GLY A 137 5.27 3.79 11.89
N TYR A 138 4.87 2.55 12.17
CA TYR A 138 4.03 1.75 11.29
C TYR A 138 2.64 2.38 11.08
N PHE A 139 1.97 2.76 12.16
CA PHE A 139 0.68 3.44 12.11
C PHE A 139 0.76 4.75 11.33
N PHE A 140 1.88 5.48 11.43
CA PHE A 140 2.05 6.79 10.77
C PHE A 140 2.07 6.71 9.24
N TYR A 141 2.09 5.53 8.66
CA TYR A 141 1.93 5.31 7.22
C TYR A 141 0.69 6.03 6.65
N TYR A 142 -0.47 5.85 7.27
CA TYR A 142 -1.72 6.48 6.83
C TYR A 142 -1.72 8.00 7.05
N PRO A 143 -1.37 8.53 8.23
CA PRO A 143 -1.17 9.96 8.42
C PRO A 143 -0.19 10.59 7.43
N MET A 144 0.91 9.93 7.09
CA MET A 144 1.90 10.44 6.13
C MET A 144 1.28 10.62 4.73
N MET A 145 0.49 9.65 4.26
CA MET A 145 -0.23 9.79 2.98
C MET A 145 -1.19 10.97 3.01
N LEU A 146 -1.97 11.09 4.08
CA LEU A 146 -2.93 12.18 4.25
C LEU A 146 -2.24 13.56 4.29
N ILE A 147 -1.16 13.69 5.07
CA ILE A 147 -0.41 14.95 5.22
C ILE A 147 0.17 15.39 3.88
N VAL A 148 0.81 14.47 3.14
CA VAL A 148 1.39 14.80 1.83
C VAL A 148 0.30 15.14 0.82
N ALA A 149 -0.81 14.39 0.78
CA ALA A 149 -1.93 14.66 -0.10
C ALA A 149 -2.56 16.03 0.17
N LEU A 150 -2.83 16.34 1.45
CA LEU A 150 -3.38 17.64 1.86
C LEU A 150 -2.40 18.79 1.58
N PHE A 151 -1.08 18.57 1.78
CA PHE A 151 -0.08 19.58 1.43
C PHE A 151 -0.15 19.93 -0.05
N TYR A 152 -0.19 18.94 -0.94
CA TYR A 152 -0.30 19.18 -2.36
C TYR A 152 -1.65 19.83 -2.74
N PHE A 153 -2.73 19.36 -2.15
CA PHE A 153 -4.04 19.96 -2.39
C PHE A 153 -4.11 21.43 -1.99
N ILE A 154 -3.55 21.80 -0.82
CA ILE A 154 -3.67 23.14 -0.26
C ILE A 154 -2.65 24.10 -0.89
N TYR A 155 -1.39 23.66 -1.06
CA TYR A 155 -0.27 24.55 -1.41
C TYR A 155 0.27 24.35 -2.81
N LYS A 156 -0.03 23.20 -3.46
CA LYS A 156 0.51 22.82 -4.76
C LYS A 156 -0.57 22.17 -5.64
N PHE A 157 -1.76 22.76 -5.69
CA PHE A 157 -2.94 22.15 -6.31
C PHE A 157 -2.71 21.74 -7.77
N GLU A 158 -1.93 22.50 -8.53
CA GLU A 158 -1.52 22.18 -9.91
C GLU A 158 -0.77 20.83 -10.04
N TRP A 159 -0.12 20.39 -8.95
CA TRP A 159 0.62 19.14 -8.88
C TRP A 159 -0.17 18.01 -8.21
N PHE A 160 -1.35 18.31 -7.66
CA PHE A 160 -2.13 17.36 -6.86
C PHE A 160 -2.56 16.14 -7.67
N GLU A 161 -3.07 16.33 -8.92
CA GLU A 161 -3.41 15.22 -9.81
C GLU A 161 -2.21 14.34 -10.13
N LYS A 162 -1.05 14.94 -10.44
CA LYS A 162 0.17 14.19 -10.70
C LYS A 162 0.63 13.40 -9.49
N MET A 163 0.59 14.01 -8.30
CA MET A 163 0.95 13.34 -7.05
C MET A 163 0.05 12.12 -6.83
N SER A 164 -1.26 12.30 -6.92
CA SER A 164 -2.24 11.24 -6.74
C SER A 164 -2.10 10.13 -7.79
N PHE A 165 -1.83 10.49 -9.06
CA PHE A 165 -1.57 9.52 -10.11
C PHE A 165 -0.33 8.68 -9.81
N VAL A 166 0.79 9.32 -9.40
CA VAL A 166 2.02 8.59 -9.07
C VAL A 166 1.79 7.64 -7.90
N LEU A 167 1.09 8.09 -6.86
CA LEU A 167 0.78 7.28 -5.68
C LEU A 167 -0.08 6.07 -6.05
N VAL A 168 -1.24 6.30 -6.66
CA VAL A 168 -2.21 5.23 -7.00
C VAL A 168 -1.63 4.24 -8.00
N THR A 169 -0.92 4.72 -9.02
CA THR A 169 -0.28 3.82 -10.01
C THR A 169 0.80 2.96 -9.37
N SER A 170 1.59 3.52 -8.45
CA SER A 170 2.62 2.75 -7.74
C SER A 170 2.00 1.67 -6.85
N PHE A 171 0.88 1.96 -6.17
CA PHE A 171 0.13 0.94 -5.43
C PHE A 171 -0.38 -0.18 -6.35
N PHE A 172 -0.98 0.16 -7.47
CA PHE A 172 -1.47 -0.86 -8.40
C PHE A 172 -0.36 -1.74 -8.97
N ILE A 173 0.84 -1.19 -9.17
CA ILE A 173 2.01 -2.00 -9.56
C ILE A 173 2.40 -2.95 -8.43
N TYR A 174 2.44 -2.50 -7.17
CA TYR A 174 2.68 -3.38 -6.02
C TYR A 174 1.60 -4.47 -5.91
N TYR A 175 0.33 -4.13 -6.07
CA TYR A 175 -0.77 -5.11 -6.02
C TYR A 175 -0.65 -6.17 -7.12
N LEU A 176 -0.23 -5.79 -8.33
CA LEU A 176 0.08 -6.76 -9.38
C LEU A 176 1.23 -7.69 -8.98
N ILE A 177 2.29 -7.16 -8.36
CA ILE A 177 3.38 -7.99 -7.86
C ILE A 177 2.86 -8.95 -6.79
N TYR A 178 2.04 -8.50 -5.84
CA TYR A 178 1.45 -9.34 -4.80
C TYR A 178 0.60 -10.49 -5.34
N ILE A 179 -0.13 -10.25 -6.43
CA ILE A 179 -0.92 -11.29 -7.09
C ILE A 179 -0.02 -12.41 -7.62
N PHE A 180 1.11 -12.08 -8.24
CA PHE A 180 1.97 -13.06 -8.92
C PHE A 180 3.15 -13.55 -8.08
N VAL A 181 3.46 -12.90 -6.97
CA VAL A 181 4.55 -13.25 -6.05
C VAL A 181 3.97 -13.33 -4.62
N PRO A 182 3.26 -14.44 -4.29
CA PRO A 182 2.59 -14.59 -3.01
C PRO A 182 3.58 -14.83 -1.87
N VAL A 183 3.83 -13.78 -1.10
CA VAL A 183 4.63 -13.80 0.12
C VAL A 183 3.80 -13.22 1.25
N ALA A 184 3.59 -13.99 2.31
CA ALA A 184 2.75 -13.61 3.44
C ALA A 184 3.51 -12.79 4.50
N GLY A 185 4.82 -13.02 4.60
CA GLY A 185 5.69 -12.39 5.58
C GLY A 185 5.86 -13.20 6.87
N PRO A 186 6.88 -12.82 7.67
CA PRO A 186 7.26 -13.55 8.89
C PRO A 186 6.10 -13.77 9.87
N GLN A 187 5.23 -12.78 10.05
CA GLN A 187 4.09 -12.81 10.98
C GLN A 187 3.09 -13.92 10.70
N PHE A 188 2.99 -14.38 9.44
CA PHE A 188 2.16 -15.52 9.05
C PHE A 188 2.96 -16.79 8.87
N TYR A 189 4.14 -16.69 8.24
CA TYR A 189 4.91 -17.87 7.85
C TYR A 189 5.59 -18.54 9.02
N PHE A 190 6.20 -17.80 9.96
CA PHE A 190 6.88 -18.42 11.09
C PHE A 190 5.95 -19.19 12.02
N PRO A 191 4.73 -18.70 12.34
CA PRO A 191 3.75 -19.52 13.05
C PRO A 191 3.34 -20.76 12.29
N ALA A 192 3.15 -20.66 10.97
CA ALA A 192 2.70 -21.78 10.14
C ALA A 192 3.70 -22.94 10.13
N ILE A 193 5.00 -22.66 10.16
CA ILE A 193 6.05 -23.70 10.17
C ILE A 193 6.53 -24.08 11.57
N GLY A 194 6.19 -23.28 12.59
CA GLY A 194 6.62 -23.45 13.99
C GLY A 194 8.01 -22.90 14.28
N ILE A 195 8.16 -22.28 15.46
CA ILE A 195 9.38 -21.61 15.88
C ILE A 195 10.60 -22.54 15.96
N ASP A 196 10.41 -23.83 16.21
CA ASP A 196 11.46 -24.84 16.24
C ASP A 196 12.14 -25.02 14.87
N ASN A 197 11.36 -24.95 13.78
CA ASN A 197 11.91 -24.99 12.43
C ASN A 197 12.68 -23.70 12.13
N VAL A 198 12.12 -22.57 12.49
CA VAL A 198 12.77 -21.26 12.30
C VAL A 198 14.11 -21.21 13.03
N SER A 199 14.16 -21.67 14.30
CA SER A 199 15.39 -21.70 15.12
C SER A 199 16.48 -22.62 14.56
N LYS A 200 16.10 -23.64 13.76
CA LYS A 200 17.01 -24.56 13.09
C LYS A 200 17.38 -24.12 11.67
N GLY A 201 16.87 -22.97 11.19
CA GLY A 201 17.06 -22.52 9.81
C GLY A 201 16.34 -23.41 8.77
N ILE A 202 15.25 -24.07 9.15
CA ILE A 202 14.50 -24.98 8.29
C ILE A 202 13.21 -24.27 7.81
N PHE A 203 13.12 -23.99 6.52
CA PHE A 203 12.02 -23.24 5.90
C PHE A 203 11.30 -24.09 4.84
N PRO A 204 10.35 -24.95 5.24
CA PRO A 204 9.62 -25.81 4.30
C PRO A 204 8.65 -25.00 3.44
N ALA A 205 8.46 -25.42 2.18
CA ALA A 205 7.36 -24.95 1.35
C ALA A 205 6.02 -25.44 1.94
N ILE A 206 5.08 -24.53 2.11
CA ILE A 206 3.77 -24.81 2.74
C ILE A 206 2.61 -24.86 1.73
N GLY A 207 2.92 -24.70 0.43
CA GLY A 207 1.94 -24.83 -0.65
C GLY A 207 0.75 -23.87 -0.51
N ASP A 208 -0.43 -24.41 -0.33
CA ASP A 208 -1.72 -23.71 -0.21
C ASP A 208 -2.22 -23.55 1.24
N TYR A 209 -1.34 -23.71 2.22
CA TYR A 209 -1.68 -23.65 3.66
C TYR A 209 -2.52 -22.42 4.02
N PHE A 210 -2.18 -21.24 3.47
CA PHE A 210 -2.88 -19.98 3.75
C PHE A 210 -4.28 -19.90 3.13
N ASN A 211 -4.63 -20.77 2.21
CA ASN A 211 -6.01 -20.85 1.71
C ASN A 211 -6.99 -21.30 2.80
N HIS A 212 -6.49 -22.00 3.84
CA HIS A 212 -7.27 -22.58 4.92
C HIS A 212 -6.95 -22.00 6.30
N ASN A 213 -5.77 -21.37 6.46
CA ASN A 213 -5.27 -20.88 7.74
C ASN A 213 -4.77 -19.44 7.59
N GLN A 214 -5.56 -18.48 8.05
CA GLN A 214 -5.27 -17.07 7.94
C GLN A 214 -5.06 -16.39 9.31
N GLU A 215 -4.73 -17.19 10.33
CA GLU A 215 -4.52 -16.67 11.67
C GLU A 215 -3.26 -15.78 11.69
N LEU A 216 -3.44 -14.57 12.19
CA LEU A 216 -2.39 -13.62 12.46
C LEU A 216 -2.05 -13.68 13.95
N LEU A 217 -0.77 -13.89 14.26
CA LEU A 217 -0.32 -13.77 15.65
C LEU A 217 -0.25 -12.31 16.07
N PRO A 218 -0.50 -12.03 17.38
CA PRO A 218 -0.27 -10.70 17.94
C PRO A 218 1.15 -10.23 17.66
N GLY A 219 1.29 -8.95 17.34
CA GLY A 219 2.58 -8.34 17.09
C GLY A 219 3.55 -8.53 18.27
N PRO A 220 4.87 -8.61 18.00
CA PRO A 220 5.87 -8.80 19.04
C PRO A 220 6.11 -7.53 19.86
N GLY A 221 6.84 -7.69 20.96
CA GLY A 221 7.22 -6.60 21.85
C GLY A 221 6.19 -6.31 22.93
N TYR A 222 6.04 -5.02 23.32
CA TYR A 222 5.10 -4.61 24.37
C TYR A 222 3.67 -4.51 23.83
N GLN A 223 2.79 -5.39 24.32
CA GLN A 223 1.43 -5.58 23.78
C GLN A 223 0.32 -4.71 24.39
N HIS A 224 0.62 -3.89 25.40
CA HIS A 224 -0.37 -3.04 26.07
C HIS A 224 -0.21 -1.55 25.74
N GLY A 225 0.45 -1.24 24.61
CA GLY A 225 0.69 0.12 24.18
C GLY A 225 -0.46 0.73 23.39
N PHE A 226 -0.51 2.07 23.35
CA PHE A 226 -1.50 2.79 22.57
C PHE A 226 -1.34 2.56 21.05
N PHE A 227 -0.12 2.75 20.54
CA PHE A 227 0.13 2.54 19.11
C PHE A 227 0.11 1.07 18.73
N TYR A 228 0.52 0.18 19.63
CA TYR A 228 0.33 -1.26 19.45
C TYR A 228 -1.15 -1.59 19.18
N SER A 229 -2.07 -1.09 20.02
CA SER A 229 -3.50 -1.34 19.85
C SER A 229 -4.06 -0.79 18.53
N LEU A 230 -3.54 0.33 18.04
CA LEU A 230 -3.94 0.89 16.74
C LEU A 230 -3.45 0.03 15.57
N VAL A 231 -2.22 -0.49 15.64
CA VAL A 231 -1.66 -1.39 14.61
C VAL A 231 -2.43 -2.70 14.60
N GLU A 232 -2.58 -3.35 15.75
CA GLU A 232 -3.35 -4.60 15.85
C GLU A 232 -4.78 -4.45 15.32
N GLY A 233 -5.47 -3.37 15.71
CA GLY A 233 -6.83 -3.10 15.21
C GLY A 233 -6.87 -2.92 13.69
N SER A 234 -5.87 -2.29 13.09
CA SER A 234 -5.80 -2.13 11.65
C SER A 234 -5.47 -3.44 10.91
N GLN A 235 -4.60 -4.27 11.48
CA GLN A 235 -4.22 -5.55 10.91
C GLN A 235 -5.38 -6.56 10.96
N GLN A 236 -6.10 -6.64 12.08
CA GLN A 236 -7.26 -7.54 12.22
C GLN A 236 -8.35 -7.27 11.17
N VAL A 237 -8.51 -6.02 10.73
CA VAL A 237 -9.54 -5.65 9.74
C VAL A 237 -9.10 -5.95 8.30
N GLY A 238 -7.84 -5.68 7.95
CA GLY A 238 -7.40 -5.63 6.56
C GLY A 238 -6.27 -6.58 6.18
N GLU A 239 -5.53 -7.13 7.16
CA GLU A 239 -4.38 -7.97 6.83
C GLU A 239 -4.79 -9.35 6.35
N ARG A 240 -4.09 -9.84 5.34
CA ARG A 240 -4.25 -11.17 4.77
C ARG A 240 -2.85 -11.77 4.56
N PRO A 241 -2.68 -13.12 4.50
CA PRO A 241 -1.40 -13.76 4.25
C PRO A 241 -0.93 -13.56 2.79
N THR A 242 -0.67 -12.31 2.47
CA THR A 242 -0.27 -11.83 1.14
C THR A 242 0.51 -10.52 1.31
N ALA A 243 1.05 -10.00 0.21
CA ALA A 243 1.51 -8.61 0.11
C ALA A 243 2.78 -8.26 0.93
N ALA A 244 3.61 -9.23 1.33
CA ALA A 244 4.87 -8.89 1.98
C ALA A 244 5.92 -8.39 0.98
N PHE A 245 6.06 -9.00 -0.21
CA PHE A 245 7.13 -8.63 -1.15
C PHE A 245 6.62 -7.94 -2.42
N PRO A 246 7.25 -6.82 -2.82
CA PRO A 246 8.13 -5.97 -2.02
C PRO A 246 7.32 -5.12 -1.02
N SER A 247 7.94 -4.63 0.06
CA SER A 247 7.22 -3.82 1.05
C SER A 247 6.65 -2.54 0.45
N SER A 248 5.32 -2.49 0.28
CA SER A 248 4.64 -1.24 -0.12
C SER A 248 4.68 -0.18 0.98
N HIS A 249 4.74 -0.57 2.25
CA HIS A 249 4.90 0.37 3.35
C HIS A 249 6.19 1.18 3.18
N VAL A 250 7.32 0.53 2.94
CA VAL A 250 8.59 1.21 2.68
C VAL A 250 8.57 1.89 1.32
N GLY A 251 8.09 1.22 0.27
CA GLY A 251 8.11 1.76 -1.09
C GLY A 251 7.26 3.01 -1.27
N ILE A 252 6.02 2.97 -0.85
CA ILE A 252 5.09 4.12 -0.95
C ILE A 252 5.53 5.26 -0.03
N SER A 253 5.94 4.97 1.21
CA SER A 253 6.46 6.03 2.10
C SER A 253 7.73 6.69 1.53
N THR A 254 8.60 5.94 0.86
CA THR A 254 9.75 6.51 0.13
C THR A 254 9.30 7.43 -1.00
N ILE A 255 8.28 7.04 -1.79
CA ILE A 255 7.68 7.91 -2.82
C ILE A 255 7.10 9.18 -2.18
N LEU A 256 6.39 9.06 -1.05
CA LEU A 256 5.88 10.22 -0.31
C LEU A 256 7.00 11.14 0.18
N MET A 257 8.12 10.59 0.65
CA MET A 257 9.30 11.36 1.04
C MET A 257 9.95 12.09 -0.15
N ILE A 258 10.05 11.46 -1.32
CA ILE A 258 10.50 12.11 -2.56
C ILE A 258 9.56 13.28 -2.91
N MET A 259 8.25 13.07 -2.80
CA MET A 259 7.25 14.13 -3.03
C MET A 259 7.37 15.24 -2.00
N ALA A 260 7.47 14.91 -0.70
CA ALA A 260 7.66 15.88 0.36
C ALA A 260 8.91 16.74 0.12
N TRP A 261 10.05 16.13 -0.26
CA TRP A 261 11.27 16.82 -0.62
C TRP A 261 11.10 17.81 -1.78
N ARG A 262 10.34 17.43 -2.83
CA ARG A 262 10.05 18.27 -3.99
C ARG A 262 9.02 19.35 -3.68
N GLY A 263 8.08 19.07 -2.79
CA GLY A 263 7.04 20.03 -2.38
C GLY A 263 7.52 21.08 -1.39
N SER A 264 8.16 20.63 -0.31
CA SER A 264 8.65 21.47 0.78
C SER A 264 9.74 20.75 1.58
N LYS A 265 10.92 21.38 1.71
CA LYS A 265 12.01 20.86 2.55
C LYS A 265 11.63 20.78 4.04
N LYS A 266 10.76 21.69 4.50
CA LYS A 266 10.24 21.67 5.88
C LYS A 266 9.35 20.45 6.10
N LEU A 267 8.42 20.18 5.16
CA LEU A 267 7.58 19.00 5.23
C LEU A 267 8.42 17.70 5.24
N PHE A 268 9.41 17.62 4.36
CA PHE A 268 10.33 16.49 4.32
C PHE A 268 11.04 16.29 5.65
N ALA A 269 11.62 17.36 6.23
CA ALA A 269 12.33 17.28 7.50
C ALA A 269 11.41 16.85 8.66
N CYS A 270 10.16 17.33 8.69
CA CYS A 270 9.18 16.91 9.69
C CYS A 270 8.78 15.42 9.56
N LEU A 271 8.77 14.86 8.35
CA LEU A 271 8.36 13.47 8.11
C LEU A 271 9.50 12.45 8.28
N ILE A 272 10.78 12.87 8.21
CA ILE A 272 11.94 11.97 8.33
C ILE A 272 11.87 11.05 9.56
N PRO A 273 11.63 11.53 10.79
CA PRO A 273 11.63 10.66 11.97
C PRO A 273 10.60 9.53 11.85
N PHE A 274 9.40 9.84 11.40
CA PHE A 274 8.32 8.86 11.22
C PHE A 274 8.63 7.88 10.09
N TYR A 275 9.20 8.35 9.00
CA TYR A 275 9.63 7.51 7.90
C TYR A 275 10.73 6.51 8.33
N MET A 276 11.73 6.95 9.08
CA MET A 276 12.78 6.06 9.59
C MET A 276 12.21 5.01 10.55
N LEU A 277 11.32 5.43 11.47
CA LEU A 277 10.62 4.50 12.35
C LEU A 277 9.75 3.51 11.56
N LEU A 278 9.05 3.96 10.52
CA LEU A 278 8.23 3.10 9.66
C LEU A 278 9.10 2.03 8.97
N CYS A 279 10.23 2.40 8.39
CA CYS A 279 11.13 1.44 7.74
C CYS A 279 11.62 0.36 8.71
N GLY A 280 11.98 0.72 9.94
CA GLY A 280 12.35 -0.25 10.98
C GLY A 280 11.15 -1.05 11.48
N ALA A 281 10.00 -0.41 11.60
CA ALA A 281 8.78 -1.02 12.11
C ALA A 281 8.32 -2.21 11.27
N THR A 282 8.43 -2.15 9.94
CA THR A 282 8.01 -3.23 9.05
C THR A 282 8.69 -4.56 9.39
N VAL A 283 9.96 -4.51 9.81
CA VAL A 283 10.74 -5.67 10.24
C VAL A 283 10.47 -5.98 11.71
N TYR A 284 10.42 -4.94 12.58
CA TYR A 284 10.23 -5.09 14.03
C TYR A 284 8.93 -5.82 14.38
N ILE A 285 7.81 -5.46 13.72
CA ILE A 285 6.50 -6.10 13.93
C ILE A 285 6.33 -7.40 13.14
N GLN A 286 7.39 -7.88 12.46
CA GLN A 286 7.41 -9.10 11.66
C GLN A 286 6.48 -9.08 10.42
N ALA A 287 6.01 -7.90 9.99
CA ALA A 287 5.17 -7.79 8.79
C ALA A 287 5.94 -8.09 7.49
N HIS A 288 7.25 -7.82 7.48
CA HIS A 288 8.11 -7.97 6.30
C HIS A 288 9.47 -8.59 6.65
N TYR A 289 10.03 -9.30 5.69
CA TYR A 289 11.45 -9.62 5.65
C TYR A 289 12.27 -8.33 5.42
N VAL A 290 13.55 -8.30 5.85
CA VAL A 290 14.44 -7.16 5.53
C VAL A 290 14.60 -6.99 4.03
N ILE A 291 14.65 -8.10 3.29
CA ILE A 291 14.73 -8.11 1.82
C ILE A 291 13.54 -7.34 1.22
N ASP A 292 12.32 -7.54 1.76
CA ASP A 292 11.13 -6.84 1.28
C ASP A 292 11.25 -5.33 1.43
N ALA A 293 11.77 -4.90 2.59
CA ALA A 293 11.99 -3.49 2.91
C ALA A 293 13.06 -2.88 1.99
N ILE A 294 14.18 -3.58 1.77
CA ILE A 294 15.26 -3.13 0.88
C ILE A 294 14.74 -3.00 -0.56
N VAL A 295 14.05 -4.02 -1.08
CA VAL A 295 13.50 -3.97 -2.44
C VAL A 295 12.39 -2.92 -2.55
N GLY A 296 11.56 -2.76 -1.51
CA GLY A 296 10.57 -1.69 -1.41
C GLY A 296 11.21 -0.31 -1.53
N PHE A 297 12.31 -0.07 -0.81
CA PHE A 297 13.06 1.19 -0.86
C PHE A 297 13.60 1.48 -2.28
N PHE A 298 14.31 0.55 -2.90
CA PHE A 298 14.90 0.77 -4.22
C PHE A 298 13.85 0.84 -5.34
N SER A 299 12.81 -0.01 -5.28
CA SER A 299 11.71 0.02 -6.25
C SER A 299 10.98 1.36 -6.25
N ALA A 300 10.90 2.05 -5.11
CA ALA A 300 10.27 3.36 -5.01
C ALA A 300 10.89 4.41 -5.95
N PHE A 301 12.22 4.43 -6.06
CA PHE A 301 12.91 5.35 -6.98
C PHE A 301 12.60 5.04 -8.44
N LEU A 302 12.64 3.75 -8.80
CA LEU A 302 12.28 3.29 -10.14
C LEU A 302 10.83 3.65 -10.48
N LEU A 303 9.89 3.30 -9.59
CA LEU A 303 8.47 3.57 -9.76
C LEU A 303 8.21 5.08 -9.87
N TYR A 304 8.83 5.89 -8.99
CA TYR A 304 8.66 7.33 -9.05
C TYR A 304 9.10 7.92 -10.40
N VAL A 305 10.23 7.45 -10.96
CA VAL A 305 10.75 7.91 -12.26
C VAL A 305 9.83 7.44 -13.38
N VAL A 306 9.56 6.13 -13.45
CA VAL A 306 8.75 5.52 -14.51
C VAL A 306 7.33 6.08 -14.53
N VAL A 307 6.65 6.10 -13.39
CA VAL A 307 5.26 6.57 -13.30
C VAL A 307 5.16 8.07 -13.54
N THR A 308 6.15 8.86 -13.08
CA THR A 308 6.23 10.30 -13.43
C THR A 308 6.39 10.51 -14.94
N TRP A 309 7.21 9.68 -15.60
CA TRP A 309 7.37 9.72 -17.04
C TRP A 309 6.07 9.32 -17.77
N MET A 310 5.39 8.26 -17.32
CA MET A 310 4.08 7.84 -17.83
C MET A 310 3.06 8.97 -17.74
N PHE A 311 2.98 9.64 -16.57
CA PHE A 311 2.10 10.79 -16.40
C PHE A 311 2.38 11.87 -17.44
N LYS A 312 3.64 12.29 -17.60
CA LYS A 312 4.03 13.33 -18.54
C LYS A 312 3.72 12.96 -19.99
N LYS A 313 3.95 11.70 -20.37
CA LYS A 313 3.81 11.26 -21.75
C LYS A 313 2.35 11.05 -22.18
N TRP A 314 1.52 10.47 -21.29
CA TRP A 314 0.20 9.97 -21.68
C TRP A 314 -0.98 10.66 -20.97
N PHE A 315 -0.73 11.30 -19.85
CA PHE A 315 -1.82 11.81 -18.99
C PHE A 315 -1.71 13.29 -18.69
N ALA A 316 -0.55 13.95 -18.91
CA ALA A 316 -0.39 15.35 -18.62
C ALA A 316 -1.35 16.20 -19.48
N GLN A 317 -2.36 16.72 -18.82
CA GLN A 317 -3.24 17.75 -19.33
C GLN A 317 -3.28 18.85 -18.28
N PRO A 318 -3.31 20.14 -18.66
CA PRO A 318 -3.42 21.19 -17.67
C PRO A 318 -4.71 21.01 -16.87
N MET A 319 -4.59 21.02 -15.55
CA MET A 319 -5.74 20.87 -14.64
C MET A 319 -6.73 22.03 -14.82
N PHE A 320 -6.16 23.20 -15.18
CA PHE A 320 -6.89 24.42 -15.54
C PHE A 320 -6.16 25.11 -16.69
N LYS A 321 -6.90 25.64 -17.65
CA LYS A 321 -6.45 26.67 -18.58
C LYS A 321 -6.71 28.04 -17.99
#